data_65d6ec6191a4fe0911a234a852d18236
#
_entry.id   65d6ec6191a4fe0911a234a852d18236
#
_cell.length_a   1.000
_cell.length_b   1.000
_cell.length_c   1.000
_cell.angle_alpha   90.00
_cell.angle_beta   90.00
_cell.angle_gamma   90.00
#
_symmetry.space_group_name_H-M   'P 1'
#
loop_
_entity.id
_entity.type
_entity.pdbx_description
1 polymer ?
#
loop_
_entity_poly.entity_id
_entity_poly.type
_entity_poly.pdbx_seq_one_letter_code
_entity_poly.pdbx_strand_id
1 'polypeptide(L)'
;MSEFKNFWNLTLVTLAGGAEITVGQIVLTILFVVLALVAVWWLQRLVGRQLVKAKVDPNVAQTIQRVLFYSLLVVVFIMTLGLLNVPITALAFISGAIAIGVGFGAQNIINNLISGWILMSERPVRIGDFVEIDEHRGVVEVIGNRSTRIRRIDGVHLLVPNSQMLERVVVNWTLVDKDFRTTVRVGVAYGSPVRLVEELLYRAVDEQKEVLKKPAPLVVFEDFGDSALIFDVFFWCHAGSERELRAVRSDVRFRVTGLFEEHGIVIAFPQRDVHLYDHTARSDDAASS
;
A
#
# COMPACT_ATOMS: atom_id res chain seq x y z
N MET A 1 40.33 -60.06 -15.86
CA MET A 1 40.41 -58.69 -15.31
C MET A 1 40.94 -57.61 -16.32
N SER A 2 41.90 -58.02 -17.17
CA SER A 2 42.43 -57.07 -18.23
C SER A 2 41.42 -56.80 -19.34
N GLU A 3 40.64 -57.77 -19.79
CA GLU A 3 39.63 -57.56 -20.85
C GLU A 3 38.49 -56.64 -20.42
N PHE A 4 38.04 -56.76 -19.12
CA PHE A 4 37.02 -55.82 -18.58
C PHE A 4 37.51 -54.40 -18.50
N LYS A 5 38.79 -54.18 -18.14
CA LYS A 5 39.40 -52.84 -18.15
C LYS A 5 39.50 -52.26 -19.56
N ASN A 6 39.84 -53.07 -20.54
CA ASN A 6 39.93 -52.67 -21.95
C ASN A 6 38.55 -52.31 -22.52
N PHE A 7 37.50 -53.07 -22.20
CA PHE A 7 36.12 -52.76 -22.59
C PHE A 7 35.60 -51.50 -21.92
N TRP A 8 35.93 -51.30 -20.63
CA TRP A 8 35.49 -50.13 -19.87
C TRP A 8 36.10 -48.82 -20.37
N ASN A 9 37.31 -48.84 -20.87
CA ASN A 9 38.05 -47.71 -21.40
C ASN A 9 37.96 -47.56 -22.95
N LEU A 10 37.09 -48.31 -23.59
CA LEU A 10 36.89 -48.27 -25.02
C LEU A 10 36.24 -46.92 -25.39
N THR A 11 36.94 -46.07 -26.16
CA THR A 11 36.45 -44.78 -26.63
C THR A 11 35.44 -44.99 -27.75
N LEU A 12 34.22 -44.51 -27.55
CA LEU A 12 33.12 -44.60 -28.50
C LEU A 12 33.02 -43.36 -29.39
N VAL A 13 33.24 -42.19 -28.82
CA VAL A 13 33.12 -40.91 -29.52
C VAL A 13 34.16 -39.96 -28.98
N THR A 14 34.85 -39.26 -29.87
CA THR A 14 35.67 -38.07 -29.55
C THR A 14 34.92 -36.82 -29.93
N LEU A 15 34.65 -35.96 -28.93
CA LEU A 15 33.99 -34.66 -29.15
C LEU A 15 34.94 -33.65 -29.76
N ALA A 16 34.38 -32.63 -30.46
CA ALA A 16 35.10 -31.48 -31.01
C ALA A 16 35.70 -30.62 -29.89
N GLY A 17 36.80 -31.02 -29.33
CA GLY A 17 37.48 -30.44 -28.14
C GLY A 17 38.39 -31.44 -27.44
N GLY A 18 38.54 -32.63 -28.00
CA GLY A 18 39.47 -33.67 -27.48
C GLY A 18 38.93 -34.47 -26.27
N ALA A 19 37.68 -34.25 -25.88
CA ALA A 19 37.05 -35.05 -24.84
C ALA A 19 36.63 -36.43 -25.40
N GLU A 20 37.15 -37.50 -24.81
CA GLU A 20 36.84 -38.89 -25.19
C GLU A 20 35.71 -39.39 -24.31
N ILE A 21 34.63 -39.90 -24.92
CA ILE A 21 33.54 -40.58 -24.21
C ILE A 21 33.81 -42.09 -24.21
N THR A 22 34.02 -42.63 -23.01
CA THR A 22 34.26 -44.07 -22.81
C THR A 22 32.97 -44.82 -22.50
N VAL A 23 32.95 -46.14 -22.75
CA VAL A 23 31.84 -47.02 -22.37
C VAL A 23 31.52 -46.89 -20.87
N GLY A 24 32.55 -46.81 -20.02
CA GLY A 24 32.40 -46.62 -18.59
C GLY A 24 31.69 -45.33 -18.21
N GLN A 25 32.01 -44.23 -18.90
CA GLN A 25 31.34 -42.95 -18.69
C GLN A 25 29.87 -42.99 -19.07
N ILE A 26 29.51 -43.63 -20.17
CA ILE A 26 28.11 -43.77 -20.59
C ILE A 26 27.32 -44.60 -19.54
N VAL A 27 27.88 -45.72 -19.09
CA VAL A 27 27.21 -46.56 -18.06
C VAL A 27 27.03 -45.80 -16.76
N LEU A 28 28.05 -45.07 -16.29
CA LEU A 28 27.97 -44.25 -15.09
C LEU A 28 26.97 -43.11 -15.25
N THR A 29 26.93 -42.48 -16.43
CA THR A 29 25.98 -41.40 -16.72
C THR A 29 24.53 -41.90 -16.73
N ILE A 30 24.28 -43.08 -17.36
CA ILE A 30 22.94 -43.71 -17.35
C ILE A 30 22.54 -44.04 -15.91
N LEU A 31 23.43 -44.63 -15.14
CA LEU A 31 23.18 -44.96 -13.73
C LEU A 31 22.88 -43.71 -12.92
N PHE A 32 23.67 -42.64 -13.13
CA PHE A 32 23.43 -41.34 -12.48
C PHE A 32 22.07 -40.77 -12.85
N VAL A 33 21.71 -40.75 -14.15
CA VAL A 33 20.40 -40.19 -14.60
C VAL A 33 19.24 -40.97 -13.98
N VAL A 34 19.32 -42.31 -13.95
CA VAL A 34 18.28 -43.13 -13.33
C VAL A 34 18.16 -42.83 -11.84
N LEU A 35 19.27 -42.79 -11.11
CA LEU A 35 19.28 -42.48 -9.68
C LEU A 35 18.77 -41.05 -9.41
N ALA A 36 19.18 -40.10 -10.23
CA ALA A 36 18.73 -38.70 -10.12
C ALA A 36 17.22 -38.56 -10.38
N LEU A 37 16.67 -39.22 -11.41
CA LEU A 37 15.23 -39.22 -11.68
C LEU A 37 14.43 -39.88 -10.55
N VAL A 38 14.93 -40.98 -9.98
CA VAL A 38 14.33 -41.61 -8.79
C VAL A 38 14.37 -40.66 -7.60
N ALA A 39 15.48 -39.95 -7.38
CA ALA A 39 15.59 -38.93 -6.32
C ALA A 39 14.61 -37.75 -6.54
N VAL A 40 14.48 -37.26 -7.77
CA VAL A 40 13.51 -36.22 -8.15
C VAL A 40 12.08 -36.70 -7.85
N TRP A 41 11.71 -37.91 -8.26
CA TRP A 41 10.40 -38.49 -7.98
C TRP A 41 10.14 -38.65 -6.48
N TRP A 42 11.11 -39.12 -5.73
CA TRP A 42 11.01 -39.26 -4.28
C TRP A 42 10.85 -37.89 -3.59
N LEU A 43 11.66 -36.89 -4.00
CA LEU A 43 11.58 -35.51 -3.46
C LEU A 43 10.23 -34.85 -3.76
N GLN A 44 9.70 -35.03 -4.99
CA GLN A 44 8.37 -34.56 -5.35
C GLN A 44 7.29 -35.19 -4.46
N ARG A 45 7.38 -36.48 -4.22
CA ARG A 45 6.42 -37.17 -3.35
C ARG A 45 6.49 -36.67 -1.91
N LEU A 46 7.70 -36.38 -1.42
CA LEU A 46 7.92 -35.83 -0.08
C LEU A 46 7.32 -34.40 0.03
N VAL A 47 7.66 -33.54 -0.91
CA VAL A 47 7.14 -32.18 -0.96
C VAL A 47 5.62 -32.18 -1.11
N GLY A 48 5.07 -32.98 -1.99
CA GLY A 48 3.63 -33.14 -2.16
C GLY A 48 2.91 -33.53 -0.87
N ARG A 49 3.46 -34.48 -0.12
CA ARG A 49 2.91 -34.87 1.19
C ARG A 49 2.93 -33.72 2.21
N GLN A 50 4.00 -32.93 2.22
CA GLN A 50 4.12 -31.78 3.13
C GLN A 50 3.13 -30.66 2.75
N LEU A 51 2.96 -30.39 1.46
CA LEU A 51 1.98 -29.39 0.99
C LEU A 51 0.55 -29.77 1.34
N VAL A 52 0.19 -31.05 1.22
CA VAL A 52 -1.14 -31.56 1.64
C VAL A 52 -1.33 -31.42 3.15
N LYS A 53 -0.31 -31.77 3.97
CA LYS A 53 -0.36 -31.61 5.43
C LYS A 53 -0.50 -30.14 5.83
N ALA A 54 0.14 -29.22 5.11
CA ALA A 54 0.06 -27.78 5.31
C ALA A 54 -1.25 -27.15 4.81
N LYS A 55 -2.19 -27.97 4.28
CA LYS A 55 -3.48 -27.51 3.73
C LYS A 55 -3.33 -26.41 2.67
N VAL A 56 -2.28 -26.47 1.87
CA VAL A 56 -2.04 -25.57 0.76
C VAL A 56 -3.08 -25.83 -0.33
N ASP A 57 -3.58 -24.76 -0.97
CA ASP A 57 -4.52 -24.87 -2.09
C ASP A 57 -3.99 -25.83 -3.16
N PRO A 58 -4.79 -26.78 -3.67
CA PRO A 58 -4.38 -27.77 -4.64
C PRO A 58 -3.72 -27.20 -5.90
N ASN A 59 -4.20 -26.07 -6.40
CA ASN A 59 -3.64 -25.39 -7.58
C ASN A 59 -2.23 -24.85 -7.30
N VAL A 60 -2.04 -24.25 -6.12
CA VAL A 60 -0.75 -23.74 -5.66
C VAL A 60 0.22 -24.89 -5.45
N ALA A 61 -0.22 -25.98 -4.80
CA ALA A 61 0.59 -27.17 -4.57
C ALA A 61 1.06 -27.80 -5.89
N GLN A 62 0.17 -27.90 -6.87
CA GLN A 62 0.51 -28.42 -8.21
C GLN A 62 1.52 -27.52 -8.92
N THR A 63 1.35 -26.19 -8.82
CA THR A 63 2.29 -25.23 -9.42
C THR A 63 3.68 -25.36 -8.81
N ILE A 64 3.77 -25.42 -7.48
CA ILE A 64 5.05 -25.63 -6.77
C ILE A 64 5.72 -26.92 -7.21
N GLN A 65 4.98 -28.03 -7.30
CA GLN A 65 5.50 -29.32 -7.74
C GLN A 65 6.02 -29.27 -9.19
N ARG A 66 5.29 -28.60 -10.10
CA ARG A 66 5.75 -28.43 -11.49
C ARG A 66 7.04 -27.61 -11.58
N VAL A 67 7.08 -26.46 -10.89
CA VAL A 67 8.28 -25.61 -10.87
C VAL A 67 9.47 -26.38 -10.31
N LEU A 68 9.29 -27.10 -9.19
CA LEU A 68 10.32 -27.92 -8.58
C LEU A 68 10.81 -29.01 -9.55
N PHE A 69 9.87 -29.70 -10.24
CA PHE A 69 10.21 -30.75 -11.20
C PHE A 69 11.09 -30.23 -12.34
N TYR A 70 10.65 -29.15 -13.00
CA TYR A 70 11.40 -28.60 -14.13
C TYR A 70 12.76 -28.04 -13.68
N SER A 71 12.84 -27.41 -12.51
CA SER A 71 14.11 -26.92 -11.97
C SER A 71 15.09 -28.06 -11.69
N LEU A 72 14.62 -29.14 -11.07
CA LEU A 72 15.46 -30.34 -10.81
C LEU A 72 15.86 -31.04 -12.10
N LEU A 73 14.96 -31.11 -13.08
CA LEU A 73 15.26 -31.68 -14.40
C LEU A 73 16.39 -30.89 -15.11
N VAL A 74 16.37 -29.59 -15.04
CA VAL A 74 17.45 -28.74 -15.58
C VAL A 74 18.77 -29.00 -14.86
N VAL A 75 18.76 -29.14 -13.53
CA VAL A 75 19.96 -29.47 -12.74
C VAL A 75 20.52 -30.85 -13.15
N VAL A 76 19.65 -31.87 -13.24
CA VAL A 76 20.05 -33.21 -13.68
C VAL A 76 20.64 -33.19 -15.10
N PHE A 77 20.03 -32.40 -16.00
CA PHE A 77 20.53 -32.23 -17.38
C PHE A 77 21.94 -31.62 -17.41
N ILE A 78 22.16 -30.53 -16.66
CA ILE A 78 23.47 -29.84 -16.60
C ILE A 78 24.53 -30.80 -16.01
N MET A 79 24.19 -31.51 -14.93
CA MET A 79 25.11 -32.49 -14.33
C MET A 79 25.43 -33.63 -15.28
N THR A 80 24.46 -34.12 -16.07
CA THR A 80 24.63 -35.17 -17.06
C THR A 80 25.61 -34.71 -18.14
N LEU A 81 25.52 -33.48 -18.64
CA LEU A 81 26.47 -32.91 -19.61
C LEU A 81 27.89 -32.84 -19.04
N GLY A 82 28.01 -32.43 -17.76
CA GLY A 82 29.30 -32.40 -17.06
C GLY A 82 29.94 -33.78 -16.95
N LEU A 83 29.16 -34.86 -16.67
CA LEU A 83 29.65 -36.24 -16.61
C LEU A 83 30.11 -36.76 -17.98
N LEU A 84 29.52 -36.26 -19.07
CA LEU A 84 29.91 -36.62 -20.44
C LEU A 84 31.06 -35.75 -20.96
N ASN A 85 31.72 -34.95 -20.12
CA ASN A 85 32.76 -33.99 -20.49
C ASN A 85 32.37 -33.03 -21.64
N VAL A 86 31.06 -32.73 -21.80
CA VAL A 86 30.59 -31.77 -22.76
C VAL A 86 30.95 -30.35 -22.26
N PRO A 87 31.62 -29.54 -23.07
CA PRO A 87 31.98 -28.18 -22.64
C PRO A 87 30.73 -27.33 -22.38
N ILE A 88 30.43 -27.08 -21.08
CA ILE A 88 29.24 -26.33 -20.64
C ILE A 88 29.41 -24.81 -20.74
N THR A 89 30.54 -24.33 -21.28
CA THR A 89 30.82 -22.89 -21.41
C THR A 89 29.75 -22.15 -22.22
N ALA A 90 29.30 -22.73 -23.33
CA ALA A 90 28.23 -22.17 -24.15
C ALA A 90 26.88 -22.15 -23.38
N LEU A 91 26.60 -23.20 -22.63
CA LEU A 91 25.42 -23.29 -21.76
C LEU A 91 25.48 -22.30 -20.59
N ALA A 92 26.67 -22.04 -20.03
CA ALA A 92 26.86 -21.05 -18.99
C ALA A 92 26.46 -19.66 -19.48
N PHE A 93 26.81 -19.28 -20.69
CA PHE A 93 26.41 -17.99 -21.28
C PHE A 93 24.89 -17.88 -21.48
N ILE A 94 24.28 -18.91 -22.06
CA ILE A 94 22.80 -18.94 -22.25
C ILE A 94 22.08 -18.95 -20.89
N SER A 95 22.57 -19.75 -19.93
CA SER A 95 22.00 -19.80 -18.58
C SER A 95 22.11 -18.45 -17.86
N GLY A 96 23.21 -17.74 -18.04
CA GLY A 96 23.39 -16.38 -17.52
C GLY A 96 22.35 -15.41 -18.09
N ALA A 97 22.14 -15.44 -19.41
CA ALA A 97 21.13 -14.59 -20.05
C ALA A 97 19.71 -14.92 -19.59
N ILE A 98 19.37 -16.21 -19.44
CA ILE A 98 18.08 -16.67 -18.90
C ILE A 98 17.93 -16.23 -17.44
N ALA A 99 18.97 -16.39 -16.61
CA ALA A 99 18.94 -15.99 -15.20
C ALA A 99 18.68 -14.49 -15.04
N ILE A 100 19.33 -13.65 -15.87
CA ILE A 100 19.09 -12.20 -15.89
C ILE A 100 17.63 -11.90 -16.28
N GLY A 101 17.11 -12.54 -17.34
CA GLY A 101 15.72 -12.36 -17.78
C GLY A 101 14.71 -12.74 -16.71
N VAL A 102 14.91 -13.90 -16.04
CA VAL A 102 14.07 -14.36 -14.93
C VAL A 102 14.20 -13.40 -13.73
N GLY A 103 15.42 -12.93 -13.44
CA GLY A 103 15.66 -11.96 -12.36
C GLY A 103 14.87 -10.67 -12.54
N PHE A 104 14.93 -10.06 -13.75
CA PHE A 104 14.12 -8.88 -14.07
C PHE A 104 12.61 -9.18 -14.03
N GLY A 105 12.18 -10.34 -14.52
CA GLY A 105 10.77 -10.74 -14.46
C GLY A 105 10.26 -10.96 -13.03
N ALA A 106 11.09 -11.40 -12.11
CA ALA A 106 10.76 -11.65 -10.71
C ALA A 106 10.99 -10.42 -9.81
N GLN A 107 11.64 -9.37 -10.28
CA GLN A 107 12.07 -8.21 -9.50
C GLN A 107 10.96 -7.62 -8.64
N ASN A 108 9.79 -7.36 -9.23
CA ASN A 108 8.66 -6.77 -8.51
C ASN A 108 8.12 -7.68 -7.40
N ILE A 109 8.14 -8.99 -7.61
CA ILE A 109 7.67 -9.96 -6.61
C ILE A 109 8.63 -9.97 -5.42
N ILE A 110 9.93 -10.03 -5.70
CA ILE A 110 10.99 -10.04 -4.69
C ILE A 110 11.00 -8.72 -3.90
N ASN A 111 10.90 -7.58 -4.60
CA ASN A 111 10.84 -6.28 -3.96
C ASN A 111 9.65 -6.19 -2.97
N ASN A 112 8.46 -6.59 -3.40
CA ASN A 112 7.29 -6.58 -2.51
C ASN A 112 7.41 -7.56 -1.32
N LEU A 113 8.05 -8.72 -1.49
CA LEU A 113 8.31 -9.66 -0.41
C LEU A 113 9.27 -9.08 0.62
N ILE A 114 10.40 -8.51 0.17
CA ILE A 114 11.39 -7.87 1.04
C ILE A 114 10.76 -6.70 1.78
N SER A 115 10.02 -5.85 1.06
CA SER A 115 9.29 -4.73 1.66
C SER A 115 8.27 -5.20 2.71
N GLY A 116 7.57 -6.32 2.46
CA GLY A 116 6.67 -6.90 3.45
C GLY A 116 7.39 -7.33 4.73
N TRP A 117 8.58 -7.92 4.63
CA TRP A 117 9.40 -8.27 5.80
C TRP A 117 9.88 -7.02 6.56
N ILE A 118 10.29 -5.96 5.86
CA ILE A 118 10.68 -4.69 6.48
C ILE A 118 9.48 -4.08 7.23
N LEU A 119 8.31 -4.00 6.60
CA LEU A 119 7.09 -3.48 7.23
C LEU A 119 6.73 -4.24 8.51
N MET A 120 6.84 -5.58 8.50
CA MET A 120 6.55 -6.42 9.68
C MET A 120 7.63 -6.32 10.75
N SER A 121 8.88 -6.09 10.38
CA SER A 121 10.05 -6.02 11.28
C SER A 121 10.18 -4.65 11.94
N GLU A 122 10.23 -3.58 11.13
CA GLU A 122 10.45 -2.20 11.59
C GLU A 122 9.17 -1.52 12.03
N ARG A 123 8.02 -1.97 11.53
CA ARG A 123 6.67 -1.50 11.88
C ARG A 123 6.48 0.02 11.73
N PRO A 124 6.89 0.64 10.62
CA PRO A 124 6.59 2.04 10.34
C PRO A 124 5.08 2.28 10.19
N VAL A 125 4.36 1.22 9.86
CA VAL A 125 2.89 1.15 9.81
C VAL A 125 2.45 -0.13 10.51
N ARG A 126 1.40 -0.05 11.34
CA ARG A 126 0.86 -1.16 12.12
C ARG A 126 -0.57 -1.47 11.72
N ILE A 127 -1.02 -2.68 11.97
CA ILE A 127 -2.44 -3.04 11.83
C ILE A 127 -3.25 -2.20 12.82
N GLY A 128 -4.29 -1.56 12.32
CA GLY A 128 -5.11 -0.61 13.07
C GLY A 128 -4.71 0.86 12.90
N ASP A 129 -3.56 1.16 12.29
CA ASP A 129 -3.16 2.55 12.02
C ASP A 129 -4.07 3.18 10.95
N PHE A 130 -4.38 4.45 11.16
CA PHE A 130 -5.03 5.29 10.16
C PHE A 130 -3.97 5.97 9.32
N VAL A 131 -3.93 5.61 8.06
CA VAL A 131 -2.89 6.05 7.12
C VAL A 131 -3.49 6.73 5.89
N GLU A 132 -2.68 7.60 5.28
CA GLU A 132 -2.97 8.23 4.01
C GLU A 132 -1.82 7.96 3.04
N ILE A 133 -2.17 7.46 1.86
CA ILE A 133 -1.23 7.15 0.77
C ILE A 133 -1.81 7.76 -0.49
N ASP A 134 -1.04 8.63 -1.13
CA ASP A 134 -1.51 9.50 -2.20
C ASP A 134 -2.77 10.28 -1.71
N GLU A 135 -3.92 10.12 -2.34
CA GLU A 135 -5.18 10.78 -1.92
C GLU A 135 -6.13 9.82 -1.17
N HIS A 136 -5.64 8.64 -0.78
CA HIS A 136 -6.47 7.61 -0.19
C HIS A 136 -6.20 7.47 1.30
N ARG A 137 -7.27 7.59 2.10
CA ARG A 137 -7.24 7.42 3.57
C ARG A 137 -7.96 6.16 3.99
N GLY A 138 -7.40 5.48 4.98
CA GLY A 138 -8.04 4.30 5.54
C GLY A 138 -7.28 3.68 6.69
N VAL A 139 -7.86 2.65 7.27
CA VAL A 139 -7.27 1.88 8.37
C VAL A 139 -6.59 0.64 7.83
N VAL A 140 -5.38 0.37 8.26
CA VAL A 140 -4.62 -0.83 7.90
C VAL A 140 -5.25 -2.04 8.56
N GLU A 141 -5.75 -2.99 7.75
CA GLU A 141 -6.37 -4.23 8.26
C GLU A 141 -5.39 -5.40 8.31
N VAL A 142 -4.58 -5.54 7.27
CA VAL A 142 -3.66 -6.67 7.13
C VAL A 142 -2.40 -6.23 6.40
N ILE A 143 -1.25 -6.61 6.93
CA ILE A 143 0.03 -6.54 6.23
C ILE A 143 0.36 -7.95 5.75
N GLY A 144 0.19 -8.19 4.45
CA GLY A 144 0.49 -9.48 3.82
C GLY A 144 1.91 -9.55 3.28
N ASN A 145 2.28 -10.71 2.71
CA ASN A 145 3.64 -10.92 2.21
C ASN A 145 4.02 -9.98 1.06
N ARG A 146 3.08 -9.62 0.16
CA ARG A 146 3.36 -8.78 -1.00
C ARG A 146 2.56 -7.48 -1.06
N SER A 147 1.48 -7.37 -0.28
CA SER A 147 0.59 -6.21 -0.28
C SER A 147 -0.02 -6.00 1.08
N THR A 148 -0.25 -4.74 1.41
CA THR A 148 -0.96 -4.29 2.59
C THR A 148 -2.40 -3.96 2.22
N ARG A 149 -3.37 -4.45 2.99
CA ARG A 149 -4.79 -4.16 2.81
C ARG A 149 -5.21 -3.03 3.74
N ILE A 150 -5.75 -1.97 3.15
CA ILE A 150 -6.24 -0.79 3.83
C ILE A 150 -7.73 -0.67 3.57
N ARG A 151 -8.53 -0.49 4.62
CA ARG A 151 -9.97 -0.29 4.53
C ARG A 151 -10.30 1.18 4.60
N ARG A 152 -10.93 1.70 3.56
CA ARG A 152 -11.45 3.07 3.51
C ARG A 152 -12.71 3.22 4.37
N ILE A 153 -13.08 4.48 4.63
CA ILE A 153 -14.27 4.82 5.41
C ILE A 153 -15.58 4.38 4.73
N ASP A 154 -15.58 4.32 3.39
CA ASP A 154 -16.71 3.83 2.58
C ASP A 154 -16.79 2.30 2.50
N GLY A 155 -15.91 1.59 3.21
CA GLY A 155 -15.85 0.13 3.26
C GLY A 155 -15.06 -0.52 2.12
N VAL A 156 -14.55 0.26 1.16
CA VAL A 156 -13.72 -0.24 0.06
C VAL A 156 -12.34 -0.66 0.59
N HIS A 157 -11.83 -1.78 0.09
CA HIS A 157 -10.50 -2.26 0.43
C HIS A 157 -9.51 -1.89 -0.67
N LEU A 158 -8.44 -1.22 -0.28
CA LEU A 158 -7.28 -0.93 -1.11
C LEU A 158 -6.22 -1.99 -0.88
N LEU A 159 -5.68 -2.55 -1.95
CA LEU A 159 -4.53 -3.46 -1.92
C LEU A 159 -3.31 -2.69 -2.42
N VAL A 160 -2.50 -2.22 -1.50
CA VAL A 160 -1.29 -1.45 -1.79
C VAL A 160 -0.10 -2.39 -1.81
N PRO A 161 0.69 -2.47 -2.89
CA PRO A 161 1.94 -3.23 -2.91
C PRO A 161 2.88 -2.77 -1.78
N ASN A 162 3.53 -3.71 -1.10
CA ASN A 162 4.37 -3.38 0.06
C ASN A 162 5.56 -2.47 -0.31
N SER A 163 6.11 -2.60 -1.53
CA SER A 163 7.15 -1.71 -2.02
C SER A 163 6.70 -0.25 -2.06
N GLN A 164 5.46 0.02 -2.45
CA GLN A 164 4.91 1.38 -2.46
C GLN A 164 4.74 1.97 -1.07
N MET A 165 4.48 1.12 -0.06
CA MET A 165 4.41 1.55 1.34
C MET A 165 5.74 2.06 1.90
N LEU A 166 6.88 1.66 1.30
CA LEU A 166 8.22 2.07 1.71
C LEU A 166 8.83 3.14 0.78
N GLU A 167 8.44 3.13 -0.49
CA GLU A 167 9.01 4.03 -1.50
C GLU A 167 8.27 5.36 -1.62
N ARG A 168 6.98 5.39 -1.23
CA ARG A 168 6.15 6.60 -1.26
C ARG A 168 6.04 7.27 0.09
N VAL A 169 5.59 8.52 0.08
CA VAL A 169 5.24 9.21 1.31
C VAL A 169 3.95 8.61 1.87
N VAL A 170 4.06 7.98 3.02
CA VAL A 170 2.92 7.48 3.79
C VAL A 170 2.74 8.38 4.99
N VAL A 171 1.59 9.04 5.08
CA VAL A 171 1.22 9.82 6.26
C VAL A 171 0.53 8.87 7.25
N ASN A 172 1.18 8.58 8.35
CA ASN A 172 0.59 7.77 9.42
C ASN A 172 0.07 8.70 10.52
N TRP A 173 -1.23 8.83 10.60
CA TRP A 173 -1.90 9.75 11.52
C TRP A 173 -1.94 9.24 12.96
N THR A 174 -1.72 7.94 13.18
CA THR A 174 -1.86 7.28 14.49
C THR A 174 -0.57 6.58 14.95
N LEU A 175 0.57 6.87 14.31
CA LEU A 175 1.84 6.21 14.58
C LEU A 175 2.30 6.37 16.04
N VAL A 176 2.16 7.57 16.60
CA VAL A 176 2.61 7.93 17.94
C VAL A 176 1.44 7.94 18.91
N ASP A 177 0.37 8.64 18.56
CA ASP A 177 -0.85 8.77 19.35
C ASP A 177 -2.08 8.89 18.42
N LYS A 178 -3.24 9.15 18.98
CA LYS A 178 -4.50 9.35 18.25
C LYS A 178 -5.00 10.79 18.39
N ASP A 179 -4.10 11.71 18.62
CA ASP A 179 -4.42 13.09 18.86
C ASP A 179 -4.22 13.90 17.57
N PHE A 180 -5.33 14.41 17.03
CA PHE A 180 -5.35 15.16 15.78
C PHE A 180 -5.60 16.63 16.03
N ARG A 181 -4.83 17.46 15.33
CA ARG A 181 -5.20 18.87 15.19
C ARG A 181 -6.15 19.04 14.02
N THR A 182 -7.30 19.65 14.28
CA THR A 182 -8.31 19.92 13.25
C THR A 182 -8.81 21.34 13.33
N THR A 183 -9.59 21.75 12.32
CA THR A 183 -10.14 23.11 12.22
C THR A 183 -11.62 23.04 11.90
N VAL A 184 -12.38 23.95 12.51
CA VAL A 184 -13.75 24.26 12.14
C VAL A 184 -13.80 25.72 11.73
N ARG A 185 -14.19 25.99 10.46
CA ARG A 185 -14.39 27.32 9.94
C ARG A 185 -15.84 27.75 10.13
N VAL A 186 -16.02 29.00 10.59
CA VAL A 186 -17.32 29.57 10.86
C VAL A 186 -17.35 31.02 10.31
N GLY A 187 -18.42 31.36 9.60
CA GLY A 187 -18.66 32.71 9.10
C GLY A 187 -19.86 33.36 9.83
N VAL A 188 -19.68 34.54 10.39
CA VAL A 188 -20.75 35.33 11.01
C VAL A 188 -21.03 36.60 10.22
N ALA A 189 -22.26 37.12 10.33
CA ALA A 189 -22.66 38.33 9.62
C ALA A 189 -21.82 39.54 10.01
N TYR A 190 -21.61 40.46 9.08
CA TYR A 190 -21.03 41.75 9.37
C TYR A 190 -21.88 42.50 10.42
N GLY A 191 -21.21 43.17 11.35
CA GLY A 191 -21.85 43.80 12.49
C GLY A 191 -21.99 42.94 13.74
N SER A 192 -21.65 41.64 13.63
CA SER A 192 -21.60 40.75 14.80
C SER A 192 -20.52 41.21 15.80
N PRO A 193 -20.77 41.08 17.12
CA PRO A 193 -19.79 41.46 18.15
C PRO A 193 -18.62 40.46 18.18
N VAL A 194 -17.54 40.78 17.49
CA VAL A 194 -16.38 39.90 17.20
C VAL A 194 -15.82 39.23 18.46
N ARG A 195 -15.69 39.94 19.57
CA ARG A 195 -15.17 39.41 20.82
C ARG A 195 -16.11 38.42 21.50
N LEU A 196 -17.42 38.64 21.40
CA LEU A 196 -18.42 37.70 21.88
C LEU A 196 -18.39 36.41 21.02
N VAL A 197 -18.26 36.58 19.68
CA VAL A 197 -18.12 35.41 18.78
C VAL A 197 -16.90 34.56 19.16
N GLU A 198 -15.76 35.20 19.39
CA GLU A 198 -14.54 34.54 19.83
C GLU A 198 -14.76 33.74 21.14
N GLU A 199 -15.38 34.36 22.15
CA GLU A 199 -15.69 33.73 23.44
C GLU A 199 -16.60 32.51 23.27
N LEU A 200 -17.68 32.65 22.48
CA LEU A 200 -18.62 31.55 22.23
C LEU A 200 -18.00 30.39 21.48
N LEU A 201 -17.06 30.66 20.55
CA LEU A 201 -16.32 29.66 19.84
C LEU A 201 -15.36 28.90 20.77
N TYR A 202 -14.65 29.58 21.68
CA TYR A 202 -13.87 28.91 22.74
C TYR A 202 -14.76 28.03 23.60
N ARG A 203 -15.91 28.53 24.05
CA ARG A 203 -16.85 27.78 24.86
C ARG A 203 -17.39 26.54 24.13
N ALA A 204 -17.74 26.66 22.84
CA ALA A 204 -18.24 25.57 22.03
C ALA A 204 -17.26 24.39 21.95
N VAL A 205 -15.98 24.69 21.84
CA VAL A 205 -14.92 23.68 21.77
C VAL A 205 -14.59 23.12 23.15
N ASP A 206 -14.58 23.96 24.18
CA ASP A 206 -14.24 23.58 25.55
C ASP A 206 -15.26 22.64 26.20
N GLU A 207 -16.51 22.70 25.77
CA GLU A 207 -17.60 21.82 26.24
C GLU A 207 -17.56 20.42 25.59
N GLN A 208 -16.74 20.19 24.55
CA GLN A 208 -16.63 18.88 23.91
C GLN A 208 -15.69 17.95 24.69
N LYS A 209 -16.12 16.72 24.95
CA LYS A 209 -15.37 15.73 25.75
C LYS A 209 -14.15 15.20 25.00
N GLU A 210 -14.26 15.07 23.69
CA GLU A 210 -13.25 14.53 22.80
C GLU A 210 -12.13 15.52 22.48
N VAL A 211 -12.35 16.82 22.82
CA VAL A 211 -11.37 17.89 22.61
C VAL A 211 -10.38 17.92 23.76
N LEU A 212 -9.11 17.96 23.41
CA LEU A 212 -8.01 18.03 24.38
C LEU A 212 -7.88 19.43 24.95
N LYS A 213 -7.69 19.51 26.27
CA LYS A 213 -7.42 20.78 26.97
C LYS A 213 -5.98 21.27 26.78
N LYS A 214 -5.07 20.36 26.42
CA LYS A 214 -3.67 20.64 26.13
C LYS A 214 -3.24 19.83 24.91
N PRO A 215 -2.71 20.49 23.83
CA PRO A 215 -2.58 21.94 23.67
C PRO A 215 -3.93 22.65 23.65
N ALA A 216 -3.98 23.90 24.17
CA ALA A 216 -5.20 24.67 24.24
C ALA A 216 -5.77 24.98 22.85
N PRO A 217 -7.11 25.01 22.68
CA PRO A 217 -7.74 25.48 21.45
C PRO A 217 -7.30 26.91 21.11
N LEU A 218 -7.34 27.24 19.82
CA LEU A 218 -7.02 28.56 19.31
C LEU A 218 -8.15 29.04 18.38
N VAL A 219 -8.76 30.16 18.69
CA VAL A 219 -9.71 30.83 17.81
C VAL A 219 -8.99 31.99 17.12
N VAL A 220 -9.07 32.05 15.81
CA VAL A 220 -8.46 33.08 14.98
C VAL A 220 -9.55 33.75 14.18
N PHE A 221 -9.57 35.09 14.22
CA PHE A 221 -10.30 35.88 13.26
C PHE A 221 -9.47 35.94 11.99
N GLU A 222 -9.81 35.09 11.01
CA GLU A 222 -8.96 34.80 9.88
C GLU A 222 -9.04 35.86 8.78
N ASP A 223 -10.27 36.29 8.45
CA ASP A 223 -10.45 37.18 7.30
C ASP A 223 -11.80 37.97 7.34
N PHE A 224 -11.83 39.04 6.58
CA PHE A 224 -13.02 39.74 6.18
C PHE A 224 -13.47 39.21 4.81
N GLY A 225 -14.32 38.18 4.82
CA GLY A 225 -14.81 37.55 3.58
C GLY A 225 -15.89 38.38 2.89
N ASP A 226 -16.25 38.05 1.65
CA ASP A 226 -17.20 38.79 0.80
C ASP A 226 -18.57 39.05 1.48
N SER A 227 -19.03 38.15 2.32
CA SER A 227 -20.34 38.24 2.98
C SER A 227 -20.30 37.87 4.46
N ALA A 228 -19.12 37.65 5.04
CA ALA A 228 -18.97 37.16 6.41
C ALA A 228 -17.65 37.60 7.05
N LEU A 229 -17.67 37.68 8.39
CA LEU A 229 -16.46 37.67 9.21
C LEU A 229 -16.07 36.23 9.44
N ILE A 230 -14.86 35.84 9.02
CA ILE A 230 -14.41 34.46 9.02
C ILE A 230 -13.58 34.16 10.25
N PHE A 231 -13.95 33.10 10.96
CA PHE A 231 -13.22 32.59 12.12
C PHE A 231 -12.78 31.17 11.86
N ASP A 232 -11.54 30.84 12.19
CA ASP A 232 -11.02 29.47 12.23
C ASP A 232 -10.76 29.06 13.68
N VAL A 233 -11.35 27.92 14.04
CA VAL A 233 -11.23 27.34 15.38
C VAL A 233 -10.34 26.12 15.28
N PHE A 234 -9.11 26.20 15.74
CA PHE A 234 -8.14 25.11 15.77
C PHE A 234 -8.19 24.43 17.13
N PHE A 235 -8.28 23.12 17.13
CA PHE A 235 -8.25 22.34 18.36
C PHE A 235 -7.66 20.95 18.14
N TRP A 236 -7.17 20.36 19.22
CA TRP A 236 -6.72 18.98 19.25
C TRP A 236 -7.84 18.10 19.79
N CYS A 237 -8.05 16.95 19.16
CA CYS A 237 -9.04 15.98 19.60
C CYS A 237 -8.51 14.55 19.47
N HIS A 238 -9.01 13.68 20.35
CA HIS A 238 -8.73 12.26 20.27
C HIS A 238 -9.64 11.60 19.24
N ALA A 239 -9.05 10.94 18.22
CA ALA A 239 -9.80 10.24 17.18
C ALA A 239 -8.94 9.09 16.61
N GLY A 240 -9.50 7.90 16.49
CA GLY A 240 -8.81 6.74 15.89
C GLY A 240 -9.09 6.55 14.39
N SER A 241 -9.97 7.39 13.83
CA SER A 241 -10.40 7.26 12.44
C SER A 241 -10.94 8.59 11.90
N GLU A 242 -10.99 8.71 10.57
CA GLU A 242 -11.62 9.86 9.91
C GLU A 242 -13.10 10.02 10.27
N ARG A 243 -13.80 8.91 10.50
CA ARG A 243 -15.21 8.95 10.94
C ARG A 243 -15.37 9.66 12.27
N GLU A 244 -14.53 9.32 13.25
CA GLU A 244 -14.54 9.94 14.57
C GLU A 244 -14.17 11.43 14.48
N LEU A 245 -13.14 11.77 13.71
CA LEU A 245 -12.73 13.14 13.48
C LEU A 245 -13.86 13.98 12.85
N ARG A 246 -14.61 13.43 11.90
CA ARG A 246 -15.78 14.08 11.30
C ARG A 246 -16.91 14.27 12.32
N ALA A 247 -17.13 13.29 13.19
CA ALA A 247 -18.13 13.36 14.26
C ALA A 247 -17.79 14.51 15.21
N VAL A 248 -16.58 14.58 15.74
CA VAL A 248 -16.13 15.67 16.63
C VAL A 248 -16.32 17.04 15.98
N ARG A 249 -15.91 17.22 14.71
CA ARG A 249 -16.13 18.47 13.99
C ARG A 249 -17.62 18.82 13.83
N SER A 250 -18.46 17.82 13.65
CA SER A 250 -19.91 17.99 13.56
C SER A 250 -20.49 18.45 14.90
N ASP A 251 -20.09 17.82 15.98
CA ASP A 251 -20.58 18.14 17.33
C ASP A 251 -20.18 19.57 17.74
N VAL A 252 -18.94 19.99 17.41
CA VAL A 252 -18.52 21.39 17.58
C VAL A 252 -19.44 22.33 16.81
N ARG A 253 -19.77 22.02 15.53
CA ARG A 253 -20.67 22.87 14.73
C ARG A 253 -22.06 22.95 15.32
N PHE A 254 -22.62 21.83 15.78
CA PHE A 254 -23.93 21.85 16.44
C PHE A 254 -23.90 22.72 17.69
N ARG A 255 -22.84 22.63 18.49
CA ARG A 255 -22.71 23.46 19.68
C ARG A 255 -22.54 24.93 19.37
N VAL A 256 -21.73 25.25 18.35
CA VAL A 256 -21.59 26.65 17.85
C VAL A 256 -22.94 27.19 17.43
N THR A 257 -23.72 26.42 16.64
CA THR A 257 -25.06 26.87 16.20
C THR A 257 -25.98 27.18 17.41
N GLY A 258 -26.04 26.28 18.40
CA GLY A 258 -26.87 26.52 19.59
C GLY A 258 -26.43 27.76 20.39
N LEU A 259 -25.11 27.97 20.61
CA LEU A 259 -24.61 29.14 21.32
C LEU A 259 -24.86 30.45 20.53
N PHE A 260 -24.76 30.39 19.22
CA PHE A 260 -25.03 31.54 18.37
C PHE A 260 -26.52 31.94 18.41
N GLU A 261 -27.42 30.95 18.34
CA GLU A 261 -28.88 31.21 18.50
C GLU A 261 -29.21 31.76 19.87
N GLU A 262 -28.64 31.26 20.96
CA GLU A 262 -28.83 31.75 22.33
C GLU A 262 -28.42 33.24 22.48
N HIS A 263 -27.40 33.68 21.73
CA HIS A 263 -26.84 35.05 21.86
C HIS A 263 -27.16 35.97 20.66
N GLY A 264 -28.06 35.54 19.77
CA GLY A 264 -28.48 36.34 18.61
C GLY A 264 -27.38 36.57 17.57
N ILE A 265 -26.36 35.75 17.49
CA ILE A 265 -25.33 35.80 16.46
C ILE A 265 -25.88 35.17 15.20
N VAL A 266 -25.80 35.89 14.08
CA VAL A 266 -26.29 35.40 12.80
C VAL A 266 -25.16 34.74 12.02
N ILE A 267 -25.34 33.45 11.63
CA ILE A 267 -24.46 32.78 10.70
C ILE A 267 -24.65 33.43 9.33
N ALA A 268 -23.55 33.84 8.71
CA ALA A 268 -23.59 34.57 7.47
C ALA A 268 -24.18 33.76 6.30
N PHE A 269 -24.95 34.42 5.48
CA PHE A 269 -25.41 33.93 4.18
C PHE A 269 -24.99 34.92 3.08
N PRO A 270 -24.95 34.52 1.79
CA PRO A 270 -24.54 35.40 0.71
C PRO A 270 -25.33 36.71 0.69
N GLN A 271 -24.62 37.84 0.66
CA GLN A 271 -25.18 39.19 0.64
C GLN A 271 -25.04 39.76 -0.77
N ARG A 272 -26.03 40.55 -1.20
CA ARG A 272 -25.98 41.30 -2.45
C ARG A 272 -26.61 42.69 -2.26
N ASP A 273 -25.91 43.72 -2.64
CA ASP A 273 -26.46 45.06 -2.74
C ASP A 273 -27.19 45.17 -4.07
N VAL A 274 -28.49 45.54 -4.00
CA VAL A 274 -29.33 45.70 -5.20
C VAL A 274 -29.73 47.17 -5.30
N HIS A 275 -29.23 47.88 -6.32
CA HIS A 275 -29.64 49.20 -6.65
C HIS A 275 -30.80 49.18 -7.66
N LEU A 276 -31.99 49.60 -7.21
CA LEU A 276 -33.16 49.64 -8.07
C LEU A 276 -33.28 51.07 -8.63
N TYR A 277 -33.25 51.19 -9.95
CA TYR A 277 -33.50 52.42 -10.67
C TYR A 277 -34.91 52.33 -11.30
N ASP A 278 -35.85 53.20 -10.80
CA ASP A 278 -37.18 53.28 -11.39
C ASP A 278 -37.15 54.28 -12.58
N HIS A 279 -37.27 53.74 -13.79
CA HIS A 279 -37.30 54.51 -15.03
C HIS A 279 -38.70 54.95 -15.43
N THR A 280 -39.75 54.63 -14.66
CA THR A 280 -41.17 54.95 -15.04
C THR A 280 -41.55 56.38 -14.70
N ALA A 281 -40.78 57.11 -13.89
CA ALA A 281 -41.09 58.48 -13.44
C ALA A 281 -40.83 59.61 -14.50
N ARG A 282 -40.40 59.26 -15.73
CA ARG A 282 -39.97 60.30 -16.73
C ARG A 282 -40.97 60.53 -17.90
N SER A 283 -42.16 59.93 -17.86
CA SER A 283 -43.13 60.08 -18.98
C SER A 283 -44.23 61.11 -18.81
N ASP A 284 -44.35 61.80 -17.64
CA ASP A 284 -45.43 62.74 -17.40
C ASP A 284 -45.07 64.21 -17.66
N ASP A 285 -43.79 64.64 -17.81
CA ASP A 285 -43.40 65.99 -18.07
C ASP A 285 -43.31 66.36 -19.56
N ALA A 286 -43.57 65.49 -20.48
CA ALA A 286 -43.48 65.73 -21.92
C ALA A 286 -44.88 66.00 -22.59
N ALA A 287 -46.00 65.99 -21.82
CA ALA A 287 -47.34 66.19 -22.34
C ALA A 287 -47.98 67.55 -21.99
N SER A 288 -47.18 68.51 -21.44
CA SER A 288 -47.68 69.85 -21.16
C SER A 288 -46.73 70.96 -21.66
N SER A 289 -46.58 71.06 -22.97
CA SER A 289 -46.08 72.28 -23.65
C SER A 289 -46.67 72.37 -25.08
#